data_aba653a1ed921a8801d8ebb1b0f06553
#
_entry.id   aba653a1ed921a8801d8ebb1b0f06553
#
_cell.length_a   1.000
_cell.length_b   1.000
_cell.length_c   1.000
_cell.angle_alpha   90.00
_cell.angle_beta   90.00
_cell.angle_gamma   90.00
#
_symmetry.space_group_name_H-M   'P 1'
#
loop_
_entity.id
_entity.type
_entity.pdbx_description
1 polymer ?
#
loop_
_entity_poly.entity_id
_entity_poly.type
_entity_poly.pdbx_seq_one_letter_code
_entity_poly.pdbx_strand_id
1 'polypeptide(L)'
;MILCIIFVIYEKIKNSLEYQKNREAKFRNIDYLISVLKGTPSTEVTQEILDAFTTHFMPFGDISKESKEYQGRMDFISAFALCSSIDIDNVVRHREEFVKSNPNFKKEIETAIGSALKTRESEKKKK
;
A
#
# COMPACT_ATOMS: atom_id res chain seq x y z
N MET A 1 -41.47 6.72 -21.28
CA MET A 1 -40.44 5.68 -21.32
C MET A 1 -39.03 6.24 -21.45
N ILE A 2 -38.79 7.22 -22.31
CA ILE A 2 -37.48 7.84 -22.51
C ILE A 2 -36.96 8.48 -21.20
N LEU A 3 -37.82 9.10 -20.42
CA LEU A 3 -37.47 9.73 -19.14
C LEU A 3 -36.99 8.72 -18.12
N CYS A 4 -37.55 7.51 -18.07
CA CYS A 4 -37.13 6.47 -17.14
C CYS A 4 -35.73 5.94 -17.47
N ILE A 5 -35.40 5.81 -18.75
CA ILE A 5 -34.10 5.35 -19.22
C ILE A 5 -33.00 6.37 -18.85
N ILE A 6 -33.29 7.66 -19.08
CA ILE A 6 -32.38 8.76 -18.75
C ILE A 6 -32.10 8.78 -17.22
N PHE A 7 -33.16 8.58 -16.42
CA PHE A 7 -33.03 8.56 -14.96
C PHE A 7 -32.15 7.41 -14.47
N VAL A 8 -32.31 6.21 -15.04
CA VAL A 8 -31.52 5.03 -14.68
C VAL A 8 -30.04 5.26 -15.05
N ILE A 9 -29.78 5.82 -16.22
CA ILE A 9 -28.41 6.13 -16.66
C ILE A 9 -27.77 7.17 -15.72
N TYR A 10 -28.54 8.19 -15.35
CA TYR A 10 -28.06 9.23 -14.43
C TYR A 10 -27.67 8.65 -13.07
N GLU A 11 -28.51 7.76 -12.51
CA GLU A 11 -28.20 7.11 -11.23
C GLU A 11 -26.95 6.25 -11.31
N LYS A 12 -26.76 5.50 -12.39
CA LYS A 12 -25.58 4.66 -12.57
C LYS A 12 -24.31 5.50 -12.63
N ILE A 13 -24.34 6.61 -13.35
CA ILE A 13 -23.20 7.52 -13.44
C ILE A 13 -22.89 8.12 -12.07
N LYS A 14 -23.91 8.58 -11.37
CA LYS A 14 -23.76 9.16 -10.03
C LYS A 14 -23.14 8.16 -9.05
N ASN A 15 -23.65 6.93 -9.03
CA ASN A 15 -23.13 5.87 -8.15
C ASN A 15 -21.69 5.52 -8.48
N SER A 16 -21.34 5.49 -9.77
CA SER A 16 -19.98 5.23 -10.22
C SER A 16 -19.01 6.32 -9.74
N LEU A 17 -19.40 7.58 -9.83
CA LEU A 17 -18.60 8.71 -9.38
C LEU A 17 -18.41 8.69 -7.86
N GLU A 18 -19.45 8.38 -7.09
CA GLU A 18 -19.36 8.25 -5.64
C GLU A 18 -18.45 7.10 -5.25
N TYR A 19 -18.54 5.96 -5.96
CA TYR A 19 -17.68 4.82 -5.73
C TYR A 19 -16.20 5.19 -5.94
N GLN A 20 -15.91 5.91 -7.03
CA GLN A 20 -14.54 6.33 -7.34
C GLN A 20 -13.99 7.29 -6.29
N LYS A 21 -14.80 8.24 -5.83
CA LYS A 21 -14.40 9.18 -4.76
C LYS A 21 -14.09 8.45 -3.46
N ASN A 22 -14.94 7.49 -3.09
CA ASN A 22 -14.74 6.69 -1.88
C ASN A 22 -13.47 5.85 -1.99
N ARG A 23 -13.21 5.29 -3.17
CA ARG A 23 -12.01 4.50 -3.42
C ARG A 23 -10.75 5.35 -3.28
N GLU A 24 -10.73 6.55 -3.87
CA GLU A 24 -9.61 7.47 -3.75
C GLU A 24 -9.36 7.89 -2.31
N ALA A 25 -10.42 8.18 -1.56
CA ALA A 25 -10.31 8.53 -0.15
C ALA A 25 -9.69 7.39 0.66
N LYS A 26 -10.09 6.15 0.40
CA LYS A 26 -9.52 4.97 1.05
C LYS A 26 -8.04 4.79 0.71
N PHE A 27 -7.68 5.00 -0.56
CA PHE A 27 -6.29 4.84 -1.01
C PHE A 27 -5.36 5.92 -0.46
N ARG A 28 -5.90 7.01 0.05
CA ARG A 28 -5.13 8.05 0.73
C ARG A 28 -4.99 7.78 2.24
N ASN A 29 -5.62 6.72 2.73
CA ASN A 29 -5.55 6.34 4.14
C ASN A 29 -4.56 5.18 4.28
N ILE A 30 -3.42 5.45 4.91
CA ILE A 30 -2.35 4.46 5.03
C ILE A 30 -2.77 3.26 5.87
N ASP A 31 -3.60 3.47 6.89
CA ASP A 31 -4.10 2.37 7.73
C ASP A 31 -4.96 1.39 6.92
N TYR A 32 -5.74 1.91 5.96
CA TYR A 32 -6.50 1.06 5.06
C TYR A 32 -5.58 0.24 4.16
N LEU A 33 -4.55 0.86 3.60
CA LEU A 33 -3.58 0.16 2.74
C LEU A 33 -2.90 -0.98 3.51
N ILE A 34 -2.51 -0.72 4.75
CA ILE A 34 -1.88 -1.73 5.61
C ILE A 34 -2.86 -2.88 5.88
N SER A 35 -4.12 -2.57 6.18
CA SER A 35 -5.12 -3.60 6.46
C SER A 35 -5.36 -4.52 5.27
N VAL A 36 -5.33 -3.98 4.05
CA VAL A 36 -5.47 -4.78 2.82
C VAL A 36 -4.30 -5.74 2.68
N LEU A 37 -3.08 -5.27 2.91
CA LEU A 37 -1.88 -6.12 2.82
C LEU A 37 -1.92 -7.27 3.83
N LYS A 38 -2.42 -7.02 5.03
CA LYS A 38 -2.53 -8.05 6.07
C LYS A 38 -3.58 -9.12 5.75
N GLY A 39 -4.52 -8.81 4.85
CA GLY A 39 -5.59 -9.72 4.46
C GLY A 39 -5.21 -10.67 3.31
N THR A 40 -3.95 -10.79 2.96
CA THR A 40 -3.44 -11.61 1.86
C THR A 40 -4.18 -11.35 0.54
N PRO A 41 -4.05 -10.13 -0.02
CA PRO A 41 -4.76 -9.77 -1.24
C PRO A 41 -4.22 -10.48 -2.48
N SER A 42 -4.97 -10.42 -3.58
CA SER A 42 -4.49 -10.91 -4.87
C SER A 42 -3.31 -10.06 -5.36
N THR A 43 -2.57 -10.57 -6.35
CA THR A 43 -1.45 -9.84 -6.95
C THR A 43 -1.91 -8.50 -7.52
N GLU A 44 -3.07 -8.49 -8.18
CA GLU A 44 -3.61 -7.27 -8.78
C GLU A 44 -3.94 -6.21 -7.72
N VAL A 45 -4.60 -6.60 -6.64
CA VAL A 45 -4.93 -5.71 -5.53
C VAL A 45 -3.65 -5.20 -4.87
N THR A 46 -2.67 -6.08 -4.67
CA THR A 46 -1.38 -5.70 -4.10
C THR A 46 -0.70 -4.62 -4.93
N GLN A 47 -0.73 -4.76 -6.27
CA GLN A 47 -0.14 -3.76 -7.15
C GLN A 47 -0.86 -2.41 -7.04
N GLU A 48 -2.19 -2.42 -6.95
CA GLU A 48 -2.96 -1.19 -6.75
C GLU A 48 -2.59 -0.50 -5.44
N ILE A 49 -2.43 -1.28 -4.37
CA ILE A 49 -2.04 -0.76 -3.06
C ILE A 49 -0.64 -0.15 -3.10
N LEU A 50 0.31 -0.81 -3.76
CA LEU A 50 1.66 -0.28 -3.94
C LEU A 50 1.66 1.02 -4.72
N ASP A 51 0.90 1.07 -5.81
CA ASP A 51 0.79 2.27 -6.64
C ASP A 51 0.21 3.43 -5.84
N ALA A 52 -0.81 3.16 -5.01
CA ALA A 52 -1.42 4.16 -4.15
C ALA A 52 -0.40 4.68 -3.12
N PHE A 53 0.36 3.79 -2.49
CA PHE A 53 1.39 4.18 -1.53
C PHE A 53 2.45 5.06 -2.20
N THR A 54 2.95 4.64 -3.36
CA THR A 54 3.97 5.38 -4.10
C THR A 54 3.46 6.77 -4.51
N THR A 55 2.19 6.84 -4.94
CA THR A 55 1.59 8.09 -5.42
C THR A 55 1.35 9.08 -4.30
N HIS A 56 0.84 8.62 -3.14
CA HIS A 56 0.36 9.52 -2.08
C HIS A 56 1.33 9.68 -0.91
N PHE A 57 2.22 8.73 -0.69
CA PHE A 57 3.06 8.71 0.51
C PHE A 57 4.56 8.73 0.22
N MET A 58 4.95 8.68 -1.03
CA MET A 58 6.36 8.76 -1.43
C MET A 58 6.62 10.04 -2.22
N PRO A 59 7.78 10.67 -2.07
CA PRO A 59 8.79 10.41 -1.05
C PRO A 59 8.35 10.85 0.34
N PHE A 60 9.06 10.40 1.39
CA PHE A 60 8.75 10.77 2.77
C PHE A 60 8.93 12.27 3.03
N GLY A 61 9.87 12.89 2.33
CA GLY A 61 10.17 14.31 2.53
C GLY A 61 10.86 14.56 3.87
N ASP A 62 10.54 15.70 4.49
CA ASP A 62 11.18 16.13 5.72
C ASP A 62 10.37 15.75 6.97
N ILE A 63 9.61 14.65 6.93
CA ILE A 63 8.83 14.24 8.10
C ILE A 63 9.74 13.78 9.23
N SER A 64 9.31 14.06 10.46
CA SER A 64 10.03 13.66 11.66
C SER A 64 9.90 12.15 11.88
N LYS A 65 10.98 11.51 12.31
CA LYS A 65 10.96 10.09 12.68
C LYS A 65 10.06 9.80 13.88
N GLU A 66 9.68 10.84 14.62
CA GLU A 66 8.79 10.72 15.76
C GLU A 66 7.31 10.94 15.39
N SER A 67 7.04 11.31 14.14
CA SER A 67 5.68 11.61 13.69
C SER A 67 4.88 10.34 13.41
N LYS A 68 3.54 10.49 13.47
CA LYS A 68 2.62 9.40 13.10
C LYS A 68 2.72 9.07 11.61
N GLU A 69 2.98 10.07 10.77
CA GLU A 69 3.16 9.89 9.33
C GLU A 69 4.33 8.96 9.05
N TYR A 70 5.45 9.19 9.71
CA TYR A 70 6.63 8.34 9.57
C TYR A 70 6.32 6.91 10.03
N GLN A 71 5.73 6.77 11.20
CA GLN A 71 5.39 5.45 11.75
C GLN A 71 4.45 4.68 10.81
N GLY A 72 3.43 5.35 10.28
CA GLY A 72 2.48 4.74 9.35
C GLY A 72 3.17 4.26 8.07
N ARG A 73 4.07 5.06 7.52
CA ARG A 73 4.81 4.69 6.31
C ARG A 73 5.75 3.52 6.55
N MET A 74 6.43 3.49 7.69
CA MET A 74 7.29 2.37 8.06
C MET A 74 6.49 1.10 8.33
N ASP A 75 5.32 1.22 8.96
CA ASP A 75 4.42 0.09 9.18
C ASP A 75 3.92 -0.48 7.84
N PHE A 76 3.63 0.39 6.86
CA PHE A 76 3.26 -0.06 5.53
C PHE A 76 4.39 -0.86 4.88
N ILE A 77 5.62 -0.34 4.94
CA ILE A 77 6.79 -1.02 4.34
C ILE A 77 6.98 -2.40 4.98
N SER A 78 6.83 -2.50 6.30
CA SER A 78 6.93 -3.77 7.01
C SER A 78 5.81 -4.75 6.59
N ALA A 79 4.57 -4.26 6.51
CA ALA A 79 3.43 -5.08 6.07
C ALA A 79 3.60 -5.55 4.63
N PHE A 80 4.13 -4.69 3.76
CA PHE A 80 4.43 -5.02 2.38
C PHE A 80 5.44 -6.17 2.31
N ALA A 81 6.53 -6.07 3.06
CA ALA A 81 7.57 -7.10 3.05
C ALA A 81 7.10 -8.42 3.68
N LEU A 82 6.14 -8.36 4.61
CA LEU A 82 5.55 -9.56 5.23
C LEU A 82 4.47 -10.21 4.36
N CYS A 83 3.97 -9.52 3.35
CA CYS A 83 2.83 -9.99 2.56
C CYS A 83 3.21 -11.21 1.70
N SER A 84 2.57 -12.34 1.96
CA SER A 84 2.85 -13.60 1.24
C SER A 84 2.44 -13.56 -0.22
N SER A 85 1.57 -12.61 -0.61
CA SER A 85 1.15 -12.42 -2.00
C SER A 85 2.24 -11.80 -2.86
N ILE A 86 3.32 -11.30 -2.26
CA ILE A 86 4.41 -10.62 -2.95
C ILE A 86 5.67 -11.49 -2.89
N ASP A 87 6.26 -11.77 -4.05
CA ASP A 87 7.52 -12.51 -4.13
C ASP A 87 8.65 -11.75 -3.45
N ILE A 88 9.58 -12.49 -2.83
CA ILE A 88 10.74 -11.90 -2.17
C ILE A 88 11.56 -11.05 -3.16
N ASP A 89 11.70 -11.50 -4.41
CA ASP A 89 12.40 -10.74 -5.45
C ASP A 89 11.75 -9.37 -5.69
N ASN A 90 10.42 -9.31 -5.68
CA ASN A 90 9.68 -8.06 -5.84
C ASN A 90 9.85 -7.16 -4.60
N VAL A 91 9.88 -7.75 -3.41
CA VAL A 91 10.14 -6.99 -2.17
C VAL A 91 11.52 -6.33 -2.25
N VAL A 92 12.54 -7.07 -2.66
CA VAL A 92 13.91 -6.55 -2.78
C VAL A 92 13.97 -5.41 -3.80
N ARG A 93 13.29 -5.56 -4.93
CA ARG A 93 13.24 -4.52 -5.97
C ARG A 93 12.61 -3.24 -5.45
N HIS A 94 11.48 -3.36 -4.76
CA HIS A 94 10.79 -2.19 -4.18
C HIS A 94 11.60 -1.57 -3.04
N ARG A 95 12.33 -2.39 -2.28
CA ARG A 95 13.24 -1.88 -1.25
C ARG A 95 14.24 -0.89 -1.86
N GLU A 96 14.83 -1.26 -2.99
CA GLU A 96 15.79 -0.38 -3.68
C GLU A 96 15.14 0.92 -4.11
N GLU A 97 13.91 0.84 -4.64
CA GLU A 97 13.17 2.03 -5.06
C GLU A 97 12.82 2.93 -3.87
N PHE A 98 12.38 2.33 -2.75
CA PHE A 98 12.06 3.09 -1.54
C PHE A 98 13.29 3.79 -0.97
N VAL A 99 14.42 3.10 -0.95
CA VAL A 99 15.70 3.68 -0.47
C VAL A 99 16.14 4.81 -1.39
N LYS A 100 16.05 4.61 -2.69
CA LYS A 100 16.45 5.61 -3.70
C LYS A 100 15.62 6.88 -3.57
N SER A 101 14.32 6.73 -3.31
CA SER A 101 13.41 7.87 -3.13
C SER A 101 13.59 8.56 -1.78
N ASN A 102 14.14 7.84 -0.78
CA ASN A 102 14.26 8.32 0.59
C ASN A 102 15.65 8.01 1.16
N PRO A 103 16.71 8.64 0.62
CA PRO A 103 18.08 8.32 1.07
C PRO A 103 18.33 8.62 2.54
N ASN A 104 17.59 9.57 3.12
CA ASN A 104 17.71 9.91 4.53
C ASN A 104 17.17 8.81 5.46
N PHE A 105 16.35 7.90 4.93
CA PHE A 105 15.72 6.82 5.69
C PHE A 105 16.20 5.44 5.23
N LYS A 106 17.29 5.39 4.48
CA LYS A 106 17.84 4.14 3.93
C LYS A 106 17.99 3.05 4.97
N LYS A 107 18.64 3.37 6.08
CA LYS A 107 18.93 2.40 7.14
C LYS A 107 17.65 1.85 7.76
N GLU A 108 16.70 2.72 8.03
CA GLU A 108 15.41 2.36 8.63
C GLU A 108 14.60 1.47 7.71
N ILE A 109 14.54 1.82 6.42
CA ILE A 109 13.82 1.03 5.41
C ILE A 109 14.44 -0.35 5.26
N GLU A 110 15.77 -0.43 5.13
CA GLU A 110 16.47 -1.70 4.99
C GLU A 110 16.29 -2.58 6.23
N THR A 111 16.31 -1.99 7.42
CA THR A 111 16.11 -2.72 8.67
C THR A 111 14.68 -3.28 8.75
N ALA A 112 13.67 -2.48 8.42
CA ALA A 112 12.29 -2.91 8.48
C ALA A 112 12.03 -4.08 7.52
N ILE A 113 12.51 -3.96 6.28
CA ILE A 113 12.32 -5.00 5.27
C ILE A 113 13.11 -6.25 5.63
N GLY A 114 14.36 -6.10 6.10
CA GLY A 114 15.18 -7.22 6.53
C GLY A 114 14.55 -8.02 7.65
N SER A 115 14.00 -7.34 8.66
CA SER A 115 13.30 -8.00 9.78
C SER A 115 12.06 -8.76 9.28
N ALA A 116 11.29 -8.16 8.37
CA ALA A 116 10.10 -8.78 7.82
C ALA A 116 10.45 -10.03 7.00
N LEU A 117 11.53 -9.98 6.21
CA LEU A 117 11.97 -11.13 5.42
C LEU A 117 12.45 -12.28 6.32
N LYS A 118 13.13 -11.97 7.41
CA LYS A 118 13.53 -12.99 8.41
C LYS A 118 12.30 -13.65 9.03
N THR A 119 11.27 -12.88 9.33
CA THR A 119 10.01 -13.41 9.87
C THR A 119 9.37 -14.37 8.87
N ARG A 120 9.35 -14.02 7.59
CA ARG A 120 8.81 -14.89 6.54
C ARG A 120 9.57 -16.21 6.44
N GLU A 121 10.90 -16.17 6.52
CA GLU A 121 11.73 -17.37 6.51
C GLU A 121 11.47 -18.26 7.72
N SER A 122 11.31 -17.67 8.89
CA SER A 122 11.01 -18.42 10.12
C SER A 122 9.66 -19.12 10.03
N GLU A 123 8.66 -18.46 9.45
CA GLU A 123 7.34 -19.04 9.25
C GLU A 123 7.37 -20.23 8.27
N LYS A 124 8.18 -20.14 7.21
CA LYS A 124 8.35 -21.23 6.27
C LYS A 124 9.00 -22.45 6.91
N LYS A 125 9.97 -22.23 7.80
CA LYS A 125 10.67 -23.33 8.48
C LYS A 125 9.81 -24.06 9.49
N LYS A 126 8.77 -23.40 10.03
CA LYS A 126 7.84 -24.00 10.99
C LYS A 126 6.80 -24.91 10.32
N LYS A 127 6.69 -24.87 9.03
CA LYS A 127 5.81 -25.75 8.27
C LYS A 127 6.58 -26.92 7.71
#